data_e1a7c5dd504c6969e23d94c4f515f4d3
#
_entry.id   e1a7c5dd504c6969e23d94c4f515f4d3
#
_cell.length_a   1.000
_cell.length_b   1.000
_cell.length_c   1.000
_cell.angle_alpha   90.00
_cell.angle_beta   90.00
_cell.angle_gamma   90.00
#
_symmetry.space_group_name_H-M   'P 1'
#
loop_
_entity.id
_entity.type
_entity.pdbx_description
1 polymer ?
#
loop_
_entity_poly.entity_id
_entity_poly.type
_entity_poly.pdbx_seq_one_letter_code
_entity_poly.pdbx_strand_id
1 'polypeptide(L)'
;METPSNLADAVLDQVADALICANQAGEIIRWNRACTALFGYSAQEALGQSLDLIIPEHLRAAHWSGFDAAMTKGTLKLQGRPTLTRALHKSGRRLYVEMTFALVKGDAESEVLGAVAVARDVTDRVERERAAGRSS
;
A
#
# COMPACT_ATOMS: atom_id res chain seq x y z
N MET A 1 -31.11 0.72 -2.92
CA MET A 1 -29.65 0.65 -3.07
C MET A 1 -29.28 -0.67 -3.72
N GLU A 2 -28.55 -0.58 -4.76
CA GLU A 2 -28.12 -1.79 -5.46
C GLU A 2 -27.09 -2.55 -4.65
N THR A 3 -27.22 -3.88 -4.66
CA THR A 3 -26.17 -4.73 -4.11
C THR A 3 -24.96 -4.62 -5.03
N PRO A 4 -23.76 -4.33 -4.52
CA PRO A 4 -22.57 -4.31 -5.35
C PRO A 4 -22.44 -5.62 -6.11
N SER A 5 -22.08 -5.56 -7.40
CA SER A 5 -21.88 -6.76 -8.21
C SER A 5 -20.74 -7.63 -7.64
N ASN A 6 -19.89 -7.04 -6.79
CA ASN A 6 -18.78 -7.75 -6.15
C ASN A 6 -18.73 -7.37 -4.68
N LEU A 7 -19.13 -8.32 -3.83
CA LEU A 7 -19.10 -8.12 -2.39
C LEU A 7 -17.69 -7.87 -1.88
N ALA A 8 -16.68 -8.55 -2.43
CA ALA A 8 -15.29 -8.37 -2.02
C ALA A 8 -14.85 -6.92 -2.21
N ASP A 9 -15.17 -6.32 -3.35
CA ASP A 9 -14.82 -4.91 -3.59
C ASP A 9 -15.53 -3.98 -2.60
N ALA A 10 -16.78 -4.27 -2.27
CA ALA A 10 -17.52 -3.48 -1.29
C ALA A 10 -16.89 -3.58 0.11
N VAL A 11 -16.46 -4.77 0.50
CA VAL A 11 -15.77 -4.99 1.77
C VAL A 11 -14.46 -4.23 1.81
N LEU A 12 -13.66 -4.34 0.76
CA LEU A 12 -12.37 -3.63 0.65
C LEU A 12 -12.55 -2.12 0.80
N ASP A 13 -13.62 -1.58 0.22
CA ASP A 13 -13.88 -0.15 0.27
C ASP A 13 -14.26 0.33 1.66
N GLN A 14 -14.81 -0.53 2.51
CA GLN A 14 -15.27 -0.17 3.85
C GLN A 14 -14.24 -0.43 4.95
N VAL A 15 -13.18 -1.15 4.67
CA VAL A 15 -12.14 -1.45 5.67
C VAL A 15 -11.46 -0.16 6.12
N ALA A 16 -11.26 -0.02 7.44
CA ALA A 16 -10.72 1.21 8.03
C ALA A 16 -9.25 1.46 7.68
N ASP A 17 -8.48 0.42 7.44
CA ASP A 17 -7.08 0.57 7.01
C ASP A 17 -7.01 0.81 5.50
N ALA A 18 -5.99 1.56 5.07
CA ALA A 18 -5.76 1.78 3.66
C ALA A 18 -5.35 0.46 2.99
N LEU A 19 -6.03 0.10 1.92
CA LEU A 19 -5.76 -1.13 1.19
C LEU A 19 -5.50 -0.80 -0.27
N ILE A 20 -4.30 -1.14 -0.72
CA ILE A 20 -3.86 -0.91 -2.10
C ILE A 20 -3.54 -2.26 -2.73
N CYS A 21 -4.11 -2.52 -3.89
CA CYS A 21 -3.74 -3.71 -4.66
C CYS A 21 -3.12 -3.28 -5.98
N ALA A 22 -2.00 -3.91 -6.33
CA ALA A 22 -1.31 -3.66 -7.59
C ALA A 22 -1.19 -4.95 -8.39
N ASN A 23 -1.23 -4.84 -9.71
CA ASN A 23 -1.00 -5.97 -10.60
C ASN A 23 0.50 -6.27 -10.69
N GLN A 24 0.88 -7.25 -11.54
CA GLN A 24 2.28 -7.65 -11.71
C GLN A 24 3.17 -6.52 -12.22
N ALA A 25 2.60 -5.58 -12.96
CA ALA A 25 3.33 -4.43 -13.49
C ALA A 25 3.47 -3.30 -12.46
N GLY A 26 2.89 -3.45 -11.27
CA GLY A 26 2.93 -2.41 -10.25
C GLY A 26 1.93 -1.29 -10.47
N GLU A 27 0.92 -1.53 -11.29
CA GLU A 27 -0.15 -0.57 -11.50
C GLU A 27 -1.26 -0.80 -10.48
N ILE A 28 -1.79 0.28 -9.92
CA ILE A 28 -2.82 0.23 -8.87
C ILE A 28 -4.13 -0.25 -9.50
N ILE A 29 -4.71 -1.33 -8.96
CA ILE A 29 -5.96 -1.91 -9.43
C ILE A 29 -7.06 -1.90 -8.36
N ARG A 30 -6.71 -1.63 -7.10
CA ARG A 30 -7.68 -1.42 -6.01
C ARG A 30 -7.16 -0.33 -5.09
N TRP A 31 -8.06 0.53 -4.66
CA TRP A 31 -7.75 1.70 -3.83
C TRP A 31 -9.01 2.05 -3.04
N ASN A 32 -9.00 1.77 -1.75
CA ASN A 32 -10.21 1.95 -0.95
C ASN A 32 -10.33 3.37 -0.38
N ARG A 33 -11.43 3.64 0.31
CA ARG A 33 -11.70 4.96 0.89
C ARG A 33 -10.62 5.39 1.87
N ALA A 34 -10.13 4.44 2.67
CA ALA A 34 -9.06 4.74 3.64
C ALA A 34 -7.79 5.20 2.93
N CYS A 35 -7.48 4.68 1.74
CA CYS A 35 -6.37 5.17 0.92
C CYS A 35 -6.54 6.63 0.55
N THR A 36 -7.75 7.01 0.15
CA THR A 36 -8.04 8.40 -0.21
C THR A 36 -7.84 9.32 1.00
N ALA A 37 -8.31 8.90 2.18
CA ALA A 37 -8.11 9.66 3.41
C ALA A 37 -6.63 9.79 3.78
N LEU A 38 -5.86 8.71 3.60
CA LEU A 38 -4.45 8.67 4.01
C LEU A 38 -3.53 9.39 3.02
N PHE A 39 -3.69 9.12 1.74
CA PHE A 39 -2.76 9.61 0.71
C PHE A 39 -3.24 10.84 -0.05
N GLY A 40 -4.52 11.18 0.04
CA GLY A 40 -5.08 12.37 -0.58
C GLY A 40 -5.52 12.23 -2.04
N TYR A 41 -5.29 11.09 -2.66
CA TYR A 41 -5.75 10.83 -4.03
C TYR A 41 -7.10 10.13 -3.99
N SER A 42 -8.00 10.52 -4.90
CA SER A 42 -9.23 9.76 -5.09
C SER A 42 -8.93 8.43 -5.77
N ALA A 43 -9.87 7.49 -5.70
CA ALA A 43 -9.73 6.24 -6.43
C ALA A 43 -9.60 6.50 -7.93
N GLN A 44 -10.36 7.45 -8.46
CA GLN A 44 -10.30 7.80 -9.87
C GLN A 44 -8.92 8.30 -10.28
N GLU A 45 -8.24 9.06 -9.41
CA GLU A 45 -6.89 9.55 -9.66
C GLU A 45 -5.84 8.44 -9.56
N ALA A 46 -6.04 7.50 -8.63
CA ALA A 46 -5.02 6.49 -8.31
C ALA A 46 -5.09 5.26 -9.20
N LEU A 47 -6.29 4.79 -9.55
CA LEU A 47 -6.43 3.57 -10.34
C LEU A 47 -5.74 3.69 -11.69
N GLY A 48 -4.94 2.68 -12.03
CA GLY A 48 -4.15 2.66 -13.25
C GLY A 48 -2.79 3.32 -13.15
N GLN A 49 -2.53 4.05 -12.06
CA GLN A 49 -1.25 4.69 -11.85
C GLN A 49 -0.23 3.71 -11.26
N SER A 50 1.06 4.01 -11.48
CA SER A 50 2.14 3.27 -10.82
C SER A 50 2.10 3.48 -9.32
N LEU A 51 2.55 2.48 -8.56
CA LEU A 51 2.77 2.61 -7.12
C LEU A 51 3.74 3.76 -6.77
N ASP A 52 4.54 4.23 -7.71
CA ASP A 52 5.39 5.41 -7.52
C ASP A 52 4.61 6.63 -7.03
N LEU A 53 3.30 6.66 -7.30
CA LEU A 53 2.42 7.74 -6.84
C LEU A 53 2.60 8.05 -5.36
N ILE A 54 2.79 7.03 -4.53
CA ILE A 54 2.90 7.16 -3.07
C ILE A 54 4.29 6.85 -2.52
N ILE A 55 5.24 6.50 -3.39
CA ILE A 55 6.58 6.11 -2.96
C ILE A 55 7.54 7.28 -3.13
N PRO A 56 8.21 7.73 -2.05
CA PRO A 56 9.24 8.76 -2.17
C PRO A 56 10.31 8.35 -3.17
N GLU A 57 10.78 9.32 -3.95
CA GLU A 57 11.72 9.07 -5.05
C GLU A 57 12.93 8.24 -4.62
N HIS A 58 13.52 8.58 -3.46
CA HIS A 58 14.72 7.90 -2.98
C HIS A 58 14.49 6.43 -2.57
N LEU A 59 13.23 6.01 -2.41
CA LEU A 59 12.89 4.64 -2.06
C LEU A 59 12.42 3.80 -3.24
N ARG A 60 12.24 4.41 -4.40
CA ARG A 60 11.66 3.71 -5.57
C ARG A 60 12.50 2.57 -6.07
N ALA A 61 13.81 2.76 -6.18
CA ALA A 61 14.69 1.69 -6.68
C ALA A 61 14.63 0.45 -5.79
N ALA A 62 14.71 0.63 -4.47
CA ALA A 62 14.62 -0.48 -3.53
C ALA A 62 13.24 -1.14 -3.57
N HIS A 63 12.17 -0.34 -3.67
CA HIS A 63 10.81 -0.85 -3.76
C HIS A 63 10.65 -1.77 -4.97
N TRP A 64 11.04 -1.32 -6.16
CA TRP A 64 10.85 -2.10 -7.38
C TRP A 64 11.73 -3.34 -7.42
N SER A 65 12.93 -3.27 -6.85
CA SER A 65 13.78 -4.45 -6.73
C SER A 65 13.10 -5.54 -5.89
N GLY A 66 12.53 -5.16 -4.74
CA GLY A 66 11.79 -6.09 -3.89
C GLY A 66 10.50 -6.59 -4.53
N PHE A 67 9.77 -5.70 -5.19
CA PHE A 67 8.53 -6.04 -5.88
C PHE A 67 8.77 -7.06 -6.99
N ASP A 68 9.75 -6.79 -7.86
CA ASP A 68 10.07 -7.68 -8.97
C ASP A 68 10.54 -9.05 -8.48
N ALA A 69 11.33 -9.09 -7.42
CA ALA A 69 11.77 -10.34 -6.82
C ALA A 69 10.59 -11.14 -6.28
N ALA A 70 9.64 -10.47 -5.62
CA ALA A 70 8.44 -11.13 -5.08
C ALA A 70 7.56 -11.68 -6.21
N MET A 71 7.37 -10.91 -7.29
CA MET A 71 6.60 -11.38 -8.44
C MET A 71 7.22 -12.60 -9.09
N THR A 72 8.54 -12.61 -9.21
CA THR A 72 9.28 -13.71 -9.85
C THR A 72 9.32 -14.96 -8.96
N LYS A 73 9.62 -14.79 -7.67
CA LYS A 73 9.80 -15.91 -6.74
C LYS A 73 8.50 -16.45 -6.18
N GLY A 74 7.44 -15.64 -6.20
CA GLY A 74 6.15 -16.03 -5.61
C GLY A 74 6.15 -16.08 -4.08
N THR A 75 7.11 -15.40 -3.44
CA THR A 75 7.21 -15.32 -1.98
C THR A 75 7.60 -13.92 -1.56
N LEU A 76 7.18 -13.54 -0.35
CA LEU A 76 7.53 -12.26 0.26
C LEU A 76 8.56 -12.47 1.37
N LYS A 77 9.58 -11.62 1.38
CA LYS A 77 10.62 -11.62 2.39
C LYS A 77 10.07 -11.33 3.78
N LEU A 78 9.08 -10.43 3.87
CA LEU A 78 8.51 -10.00 5.15
C LEU A 78 7.43 -10.91 5.67
N GLN A 79 6.84 -11.74 4.84
CA GLN A 79 5.83 -12.76 5.22
C GLN A 79 4.74 -12.22 6.16
N GLY A 80 4.15 -11.09 5.79
CA GLY A 80 3.06 -10.48 6.54
C GLY A 80 3.46 -9.72 7.79
N ARG A 81 4.75 -9.58 8.10
CA ARG A 81 5.21 -8.80 9.24
C ARG A 81 5.09 -7.32 8.96
N PRO A 82 4.61 -6.52 9.94
CA PRO A 82 4.51 -5.08 9.75
C PRO A 82 5.88 -4.44 9.55
N THR A 83 5.94 -3.47 8.66
CA THR A 83 7.16 -2.70 8.41
C THR A 83 6.83 -1.22 8.44
N LEU A 84 7.70 -0.45 9.08
CA LEU A 84 7.59 1.01 9.09
C LEU A 84 8.28 1.54 7.84
N THR A 85 7.57 2.35 7.07
CA THR A 85 8.13 2.96 5.88
C THR A 85 7.59 4.37 5.68
N ARG A 86 8.05 5.04 4.65
CA ARG A 86 7.62 6.39 4.31
C ARG A 86 6.77 6.35 3.06
N ALA A 87 5.80 7.26 3.00
CA ALA A 87 4.94 7.42 1.83
C ALA A 87 4.78 8.91 1.55
N LEU A 88 4.28 9.22 0.35
CA LEU A 88 3.97 10.59 -0.05
C LEU A 88 2.48 10.81 -0.10
N HIS A 89 2.04 11.90 0.51
CA HIS A 89 0.70 12.44 0.33
C HIS A 89 0.64 13.25 -0.97
N LYS A 90 -0.53 13.36 -1.57
CA LYS A 90 -0.75 14.18 -2.77
C LYS A 90 -0.22 15.61 -2.63
N SER A 91 -0.29 16.18 -1.43
CA SER A 91 0.21 17.53 -1.14
C SER A 91 1.73 17.64 -1.11
N GLY A 92 2.44 16.53 -1.21
CA GLY A 92 3.89 16.46 -1.02
C GLY A 92 4.32 16.20 0.41
N ARG A 93 3.36 16.16 1.36
CA ARG A 93 3.67 15.88 2.76
C ARG A 93 4.17 14.45 2.91
N ARG A 94 5.21 14.29 3.72
CA ARG A 94 5.76 12.98 4.04
C ARG A 94 4.93 12.30 5.12
N LEU A 95 4.63 11.03 4.90
CA LEU A 95 3.89 10.20 5.83
C LEU A 95 4.78 9.09 6.34
N TYR A 96 4.60 8.71 7.61
CA TYR A 96 5.13 7.46 8.14
C TYR A 96 3.98 6.48 8.20
N VAL A 97 4.14 5.34 7.56
CA VAL A 97 3.09 4.33 7.49
C VAL A 97 3.64 2.98 7.96
N GLU A 98 2.80 2.25 8.67
CA GLU A 98 3.07 0.87 9.01
C GLU A 98 2.32 0.01 8.00
N MET A 99 3.03 -0.86 7.30
CA MET A 99 2.46 -1.64 6.21
C MET A 99 2.69 -3.12 6.40
N THR A 100 1.69 -3.90 6.01
CA THR A 100 1.85 -5.33 5.79
C THR A 100 1.54 -5.62 4.33
N PHE A 101 2.18 -6.65 3.80
CA PHE A 101 2.08 -7.02 2.39
C PHE A 101 1.69 -8.47 2.25
N ALA A 102 0.93 -8.78 1.20
CA ALA A 102 0.63 -10.15 0.81
C ALA A 102 0.64 -10.24 -0.71
N LEU A 103 0.99 -11.42 -1.23
CA LEU A 103 0.86 -11.68 -2.65
C LEU A 103 -0.57 -12.11 -2.95
N VAL A 104 -1.09 -11.64 -4.07
CA VAL A 104 -2.39 -12.08 -4.59
C VAL A 104 -2.11 -13.18 -5.59
N LYS A 105 -2.60 -14.37 -5.31
CA LYS A 105 -2.38 -15.53 -6.18
C LYS A 105 -3.66 -15.91 -6.89
N GLY A 106 -3.49 -16.47 -8.09
CA GLY A 106 -4.62 -16.98 -8.88
C GLY A 106 -5.01 -18.39 -8.44
N ASP A 107 -5.76 -19.07 -9.29
CA ASP A 107 -6.25 -20.42 -9.00
C ASP A 107 -5.11 -21.41 -8.82
N ALA A 108 -4.03 -21.24 -9.56
CA ALA A 108 -2.80 -22.00 -9.35
C ALA A 108 -1.92 -21.25 -8.37
N GLU A 109 -1.40 -21.92 -7.33
CA GLU A 109 -0.56 -21.28 -6.31
C GLU A 109 0.70 -20.62 -6.88
N SER A 110 1.20 -21.16 -7.98
CA SER A 110 2.38 -20.59 -8.64
C SER A 110 2.06 -19.32 -9.42
N GLU A 111 0.79 -19.01 -9.62
CA GLU A 111 0.37 -17.84 -10.40
C GLU A 111 0.26 -16.62 -9.47
N VAL A 112 1.19 -15.69 -9.61
CA VAL A 112 1.17 -14.44 -8.84
C VAL A 112 0.49 -13.36 -9.70
N LEU A 113 -0.67 -12.90 -9.24
CA LEU A 113 -1.44 -11.87 -9.94
C LEU A 113 -0.99 -10.46 -9.58
N GLY A 114 -0.43 -10.29 -8.41
CA GLY A 114 -0.01 -8.99 -7.92
C GLY A 114 0.24 -9.02 -6.43
N ALA A 115 0.15 -7.86 -5.80
CA ALA A 115 0.37 -7.71 -4.37
C ALA A 115 -0.67 -6.79 -3.74
N VAL A 116 -0.96 -7.03 -2.48
CA VAL A 116 -1.81 -6.15 -1.68
C VAL A 116 -1.02 -5.62 -0.50
N ALA A 117 -1.19 -4.33 -0.22
CA ALA A 117 -0.61 -3.67 0.94
C ALA A 117 -1.72 -3.12 1.81
N VAL A 118 -1.59 -3.32 3.12
CA VAL A 118 -2.48 -2.70 4.11
C VAL A 118 -1.64 -1.72 4.91
N ALA A 119 -2.09 -0.47 5.00
CA ALA A 119 -1.30 0.62 5.56
C ALA A 119 -2.07 1.36 6.65
N ARG A 120 -1.34 1.74 7.71
CA ARG A 120 -1.83 2.62 8.77
C ARG A 120 -0.94 3.85 8.86
N ASP A 121 -1.56 5.00 9.05
CA ASP A 121 -0.82 6.24 9.28
C ASP A 121 -0.32 6.26 10.73
N VAL A 122 1.00 6.30 10.88
CA VAL A 122 1.65 6.37 12.19
C VAL A 122 2.51 7.63 12.30
N THR A 123 2.25 8.62 11.44
CA THR A 123 3.04 9.85 11.38
C THR A 123 3.08 10.56 12.73
N ASP A 124 1.93 10.74 13.37
CA ASP A 124 1.87 11.42 14.66
C ASP A 124 2.66 10.68 15.74
N ARG A 125 2.56 9.35 15.76
CA ARG A 125 3.31 8.54 16.72
C ARG A 125 4.81 8.69 16.52
N VAL A 126 5.27 8.60 15.27
CA VAL A 126 6.70 8.72 14.95
C VAL A 126 7.22 10.11 15.31
N GLU A 127 6.46 11.15 14.97
CA GLU A 127 6.85 12.53 15.28
C GLU A 127 6.94 12.76 16.79
N ARG A 128 5.99 12.22 17.58
CA ARG A 128 6.02 12.32 19.02
C ARG A 128 7.23 11.60 19.61
N GLU A 129 7.53 10.40 19.13
CA GLU A 129 8.69 9.64 19.59
C GLU A 129 9.99 10.36 19.30
N ARG A 130 10.11 10.94 18.11
CA ARG A 130 11.29 11.71 17.72
C ARG A 130 11.44 12.98 18.56
N ALA A 131 10.35 13.68 18.81
CA ALA A 131 10.36 14.87 19.65
C ALA A 131 10.78 14.54 21.08
N ALA A 132 10.25 13.44 21.65
CA ALA A 132 10.64 12.98 22.98
C ALA A 132 12.13 12.62 23.04
N GLY A 133 12.64 11.93 22.01
CA GLY A 133 14.06 11.59 21.92
C GLY A 133 14.97 12.82 21.84
N ARG A 134 14.52 13.89 21.20
CA ARG A 134 15.28 15.13 21.11
C ARG A 134 15.25 15.95 22.40
N SER A 135 14.23 15.73 23.22
CA SER A 135 14.05 16.47 24.49
C SER A 135 14.86 15.90 25.65
N SER A 136 15.33 14.68 25.53
CA SER A 136 16.05 13.99 26.62
C SER A 136 17.56 14.19 26.56
#